data_d001ec5ca03ffcc8fa6598b6244ea2e3
#
_entry.id   d001ec5ca03ffcc8fa6598b6244ea2e3
#
_cell.length_a   1.000
_cell.length_b   1.000
_cell.length_c   1.000
_cell.angle_alpha   90.00
_cell.angle_beta   90.00
_cell.angle_gamma   90.00
#
_symmetry.space_group_name_H-M   'P 1'
#
loop_
_entity.id
_entity.type
_entity.pdbx_description
1 polymer ?
#
loop_
_entity_poly.entity_id
_entity_poly.type
_entity_poly.pdbx_seq_one_letter_code
_entity_poly.pdbx_strand_id
1 'polypeptide(L)'
;TLLTDVGSTKAEVLAAAVRVFGKDVRERFLAGHPMAGKEQCGMEHADPDLFQGAAWFFSSSNGQDIYGGLSGEFIELVSAIGARTAGMDAAEHDKLCAWISHLPQMISTALAAALVDEYGEQAPLLEAGGRALREMTRIAGSPYSMWRDIALTNKDNLRDALLKLEQRLAHIRENLDTRELAMEFEKAHHLKKIVPRKRGELPKSQSRK
;
A
#
# COMPACT_ATOMS: atom_id res chain seq x y z
N THR A 1 -10.72 12.06 -25.27
CA THR A 1 -10.78 12.16 -23.79
C THR A 1 -10.17 10.91 -23.17
N LEU A 2 -9.19 11.08 -22.31
CA LEU A 2 -8.63 10.04 -21.47
C LEU A 2 -9.41 10.01 -20.15
N LEU A 3 -9.75 8.82 -19.68
CA LEU A 3 -10.27 8.56 -18.34
C LEU A 3 -9.18 7.89 -17.51
N THR A 4 -9.15 8.20 -16.22
CA THR A 4 -8.24 7.58 -15.26
C THR A 4 -8.97 7.34 -13.94
N ASP A 5 -8.41 6.50 -13.08
CA ASP A 5 -8.86 6.31 -11.71
C ASP A 5 -7.72 6.57 -10.72
N VAL A 6 -8.05 6.60 -9.44
CA VAL A 6 -7.11 6.72 -8.32
C VAL A 6 -7.31 5.60 -7.28
N GLY A 7 -7.97 4.54 -7.67
CA GLY A 7 -8.31 3.41 -6.79
C GLY A 7 -7.09 2.65 -6.27
N SER A 8 -7.27 1.95 -5.17
CA SER A 8 -6.19 1.22 -4.48
C SER A 8 -5.87 -0.14 -5.10
N THR A 9 -6.72 -0.66 -6.00
CA THR A 9 -6.54 -1.91 -6.74
C THR A 9 -6.69 -1.68 -8.22
N LYS A 10 -5.97 -2.43 -9.07
CA LYS A 10 -5.88 -2.16 -10.51
C LYS A 10 -6.49 -3.24 -11.39
N ALA A 11 -6.38 -4.52 -11.00
CA ALA A 11 -6.78 -5.63 -11.87
C ALA A 11 -8.29 -5.59 -12.20
N GLU A 12 -9.15 -5.46 -11.19
CA GLU A 12 -10.61 -5.38 -11.37
C GLU A 12 -11.05 -4.12 -12.13
N VAL A 13 -10.44 -2.96 -11.80
CA VAL A 13 -10.74 -1.68 -12.46
C VAL A 13 -10.38 -1.74 -13.93
N LEU A 14 -9.18 -2.26 -14.25
CA LEU A 14 -8.74 -2.41 -15.63
C LEU A 14 -9.59 -3.42 -16.41
N ALA A 15 -9.97 -4.54 -15.77
CA ALA A 15 -10.89 -5.51 -16.38
C ALA A 15 -12.27 -4.87 -16.68
N ALA A 16 -12.77 -4.01 -15.80
CA ALA A 16 -13.99 -3.26 -16.05
C ALA A 16 -13.84 -2.29 -17.24
N ALA A 17 -12.73 -1.56 -17.31
CA ALA A 17 -12.43 -0.66 -18.44
C ALA A 17 -12.35 -1.43 -19.75
N VAL A 18 -11.71 -2.61 -19.78
CA VAL A 18 -11.66 -3.48 -20.96
C VAL A 18 -13.07 -3.90 -21.41
N ARG A 19 -13.95 -4.25 -20.48
CA ARG A 19 -15.35 -4.60 -20.81
C ARG A 19 -16.11 -3.42 -21.44
N VAL A 20 -15.86 -2.20 -20.96
CA VAL A 20 -16.56 -1.00 -21.43
C VAL A 20 -16.02 -0.48 -22.76
N PHE A 21 -14.69 -0.40 -22.90
CA PHE A 21 -14.04 0.24 -24.05
C PHE A 21 -13.56 -0.75 -25.12
N GLY A 22 -13.53 -2.04 -24.82
CA GLY A 22 -13.08 -3.08 -25.73
C GLY A 22 -11.68 -2.78 -26.28
N LYS A 23 -11.54 -2.77 -27.61
CA LYS A 23 -10.26 -2.48 -28.29
C LYS A 23 -9.72 -1.05 -28.07
N ASP A 24 -10.60 -0.11 -27.73
CA ASP A 24 -10.25 1.30 -27.56
C ASP A 24 -9.78 1.60 -26.12
N VAL A 25 -9.72 0.61 -25.24
CA VAL A 25 -9.32 0.80 -23.82
C VAL A 25 -7.97 1.51 -23.69
N ARG A 26 -7.04 1.24 -24.57
CA ARG A 26 -5.67 1.82 -24.55
C ARG A 26 -5.64 3.32 -24.72
N GLU A 27 -6.51 3.84 -25.59
CA GLU A 27 -6.59 5.27 -25.91
C GLU A 27 -7.51 6.02 -24.95
N ARG A 28 -8.37 5.28 -24.22
CA ARG A 28 -9.44 5.86 -23.43
C ARG A 28 -9.27 5.74 -21.93
N PHE A 29 -8.47 4.77 -21.44
CA PHE A 29 -8.36 4.52 -20.02
C PHE A 29 -6.93 4.21 -19.59
N LEU A 30 -6.43 4.95 -18.61
CA LEU A 30 -5.17 4.71 -17.91
C LEU A 30 -5.47 4.46 -16.43
N ALA A 31 -5.30 3.23 -15.97
CA ALA A 31 -5.49 2.91 -14.55
C ALA A 31 -4.38 3.55 -13.70
N GLY A 32 -4.74 4.27 -12.64
CA GLY A 32 -3.80 4.97 -11.78
C GLY A 32 -3.99 4.64 -10.30
N HIS A 33 -2.91 4.70 -9.51
CA HIS A 33 -2.96 4.58 -8.07
C HIS A 33 -1.89 5.45 -7.41
N PRO A 34 -2.25 6.61 -6.84
CA PRO A 34 -1.35 7.39 -5.99
C PRO A 34 -1.17 6.70 -4.63
N MET A 35 0.06 6.32 -4.29
CA MET A 35 0.42 5.79 -2.96
C MET A 35 0.49 6.94 -1.95
N ALA A 36 -0.59 7.68 -1.85
CA ALA A 36 -0.76 8.83 -0.99
C ALA A 36 -2.20 8.88 -0.48
N GLY A 37 -2.36 9.26 0.78
CA GLY A 37 -3.67 9.39 1.42
C GLY A 37 -3.53 9.91 2.83
N LYS A 38 -4.63 10.34 3.39
CA LYS A 38 -4.79 10.74 4.79
C LYS A 38 -5.94 9.95 5.40
N GLU A 39 -5.94 9.79 6.70
CA GLU A 39 -7.02 9.17 7.46
C GLU A 39 -8.27 10.07 7.53
N GLN A 40 -8.12 11.35 7.21
CA GLN A 40 -9.17 12.37 7.22
C GLN A 40 -9.70 12.62 5.81
N CYS A 41 -11.01 12.74 5.69
CA CYS A 41 -11.71 13.04 4.44
C CYS A 41 -12.29 14.45 4.48
N GLY A 42 -12.48 15.06 3.30
CA GLY A 42 -13.10 16.38 3.15
C GLY A 42 -12.15 17.43 2.61
N MET A 43 -12.73 18.48 2.04
CA MET A 43 -11.99 19.59 1.42
C MET A 43 -11.16 20.38 2.44
N GLU A 44 -11.61 20.42 3.70
CA GLU A 44 -10.93 21.06 4.82
C GLU A 44 -9.56 20.42 5.14
N HIS A 45 -9.37 19.17 4.70
CA HIS A 45 -8.13 18.42 4.86
C HIS A 45 -7.29 18.35 3.57
N ALA A 46 -7.66 19.14 2.54
CA ALA A 46 -6.89 19.21 1.30
C ALA A 46 -5.45 19.66 1.57
N ASP A 47 -4.51 19.08 0.83
CA ASP A 47 -3.07 19.32 1.01
C ASP A 47 -2.42 19.41 -0.37
N PRO A 48 -1.92 20.58 -0.77
CA PRO A 48 -1.29 20.77 -2.07
C PRO A 48 -0.04 19.90 -2.26
N ASP A 49 0.61 19.50 -1.14
CA ASP A 49 1.83 18.70 -1.17
C ASP A 49 1.57 17.19 -1.01
N LEU A 50 0.30 16.76 -1.02
CA LEU A 50 -0.09 15.37 -0.80
C LEU A 50 0.67 14.37 -1.68
N PHE A 51 0.94 14.74 -2.93
CA PHE A 51 1.60 13.90 -3.92
C PHE A 51 3.11 14.11 -4.01
N GLN A 52 3.68 15.10 -3.34
CA GLN A 52 5.11 15.38 -3.36
C GLN A 52 5.92 14.17 -2.88
N GLY A 53 6.78 13.63 -3.78
CA GLY A 53 7.59 12.45 -3.52
C GLY A 53 6.79 11.15 -3.32
N ALA A 54 5.46 11.14 -3.49
CA ALA A 54 4.66 9.94 -3.46
C ALA A 54 4.88 9.09 -4.71
N ALA A 55 4.85 7.77 -4.58
CA ALA A 55 4.77 6.91 -5.75
C ALA A 55 3.35 6.99 -6.35
N TRP A 56 3.27 7.03 -7.68
CA TRP A 56 2.03 6.91 -8.41
C TRP A 56 2.19 5.84 -9.48
N PHE A 57 1.52 4.72 -9.27
CA PHE A 57 1.56 3.61 -10.21
C PHE A 57 0.52 3.81 -11.31
N PHE A 58 0.91 3.44 -12.53
CA PHE A 58 0.02 3.38 -13.68
C PHE A 58 0.04 1.98 -14.28
N SER A 59 -1.13 1.52 -14.70
CA SER A 59 -1.29 0.22 -15.33
C SER A 59 -2.08 0.35 -16.63
N SER A 60 -1.64 -0.40 -17.63
CA SER A 60 -2.35 -0.55 -18.90
C SER A 60 -2.74 -2.02 -19.13
N SER A 61 -3.64 -2.25 -20.08
CA SER A 61 -3.95 -3.60 -20.51
C SER A 61 -2.73 -4.21 -21.25
N ASN A 62 -2.32 -5.40 -20.84
CA ASN A 62 -1.27 -6.20 -21.50
C ASN A 62 0.15 -5.61 -21.51
N GLY A 63 0.55 -4.89 -20.46
CA GLY A 63 1.93 -4.39 -20.29
C GLY A 63 2.43 -3.44 -21.38
N GLN A 64 1.52 -2.70 -22.01
CA GLN A 64 1.84 -1.84 -23.13
C GLN A 64 2.42 -0.51 -22.71
N ASP A 65 3.14 0.14 -23.64
CA ASP A 65 3.70 1.47 -23.43
C ASP A 65 2.60 2.47 -23.04
N ILE A 66 2.69 2.98 -21.82
CA ILE A 66 1.78 3.98 -21.24
C ILE A 66 2.30 5.41 -21.45
N TYR A 67 3.50 5.58 -21.95
CA TYR A 67 4.18 6.87 -22.03
C TYR A 67 3.92 7.63 -23.35
N GLY A 68 3.04 7.12 -24.20
CA GLY A 68 2.64 7.78 -25.46
C GLY A 68 1.26 8.43 -25.40
N GLY A 69 1.02 9.42 -26.29
CA GLY A 69 -0.27 10.09 -26.45
C GLY A 69 -0.80 10.74 -25.16
N LEU A 70 -2.12 10.76 -24.98
CA LEU A 70 -2.78 11.38 -23.82
C LEU A 70 -2.36 10.75 -22.48
N SER A 71 -2.02 9.46 -22.47
CA SER A 71 -1.53 8.79 -21.26
C SER A 71 -0.18 9.35 -20.83
N GLY A 72 0.74 9.54 -21.79
CA GLY A 72 2.04 10.17 -21.54
C GLY A 72 1.91 11.60 -21.03
N GLU A 73 1.07 12.42 -21.66
CA GLU A 73 0.80 13.80 -21.22
C GLU A 73 0.26 13.85 -19.79
N PHE A 74 -0.64 12.93 -19.43
CA PHE A 74 -1.16 12.84 -18.06
C PHE A 74 -0.10 12.39 -17.05
N ILE A 75 0.75 11.42 -17.41
CA ILE A 75 1.87 10.98 -16.57
C ILE A 75 2.87 12.13 -16.33
N GLU A 76 3.16 12.93 -17.37
CA GLU A 76 4.01 14.12 -17.25
C GLU A 76 3.38 15.16 -16.30
N LEU A 77 2.07 15.41 -16.41
CA LEU A 77 1.35 16.30 -15.48
C LEU A 77 1.45 15.78 -14.02
N VAL A 78 1.24 14.49 -13.81
CA VAL A 78 1.38 13.88 -12.47
C VAL A 78 2.81 13.98 -11.96
N SER A 79 3.80 13.86 -12.82
CA SER A 79 5.20 14.06 -12.44
C SER A 79 5.48 15.53 -12.10
N ALA A 80 4.88 16.48 -12.83
CA ALA A 80 5.04 17.92 -12.60
C ALA A 80 4.48 18.39 -11.25
N ILE A 81 3.45 17.74 -10.71
CA ILE A 81 2.96 17.98 -9.34
C ILE A 81 3.81 17.29 -8.27
N GLY A 82 4.96 16.72 -8.64
CA GLY A 82 5.96 16.19 -7.72
C GLY A 82 5.81 14.71 -7.36
N ALA A 83 4.90 13.96 -7.97
CA ALA A 83 4.80 12.52 -7.78
C ALA A 83 5.92 11.78 -8.53
N ARG A 84 6.30 10.61 -8.03
CA ARG A 84 7.20 9.67 -8.70
C ARG A 84 6.38 8.63 -9.45
N THR A 85 6.30 8.75 -10.76
CA THR A 85 5.49 7.87 -11.61
C THR A 85 6.22 6.58 -11.95
N ALA A 86 5.48 5.47 -12.02
CA ALA A 86 5.99 4.17 -12.45
C ALA A 86 4.89 3.36 -13.15
N GLY A 87 5.24 2.73 -14.28
CA GLY A 87 4.39 1.75 -14.95
C GLY A 87 4.54 0.37 -14.31
N MET A 88 3.42 -0.35 -14.12
CA MET A 88 3.41 -1.70 -13.55
C MET A 88 2.23 -2.51 -14.14
N ASP A 89 2.40 -3.81 -14.29
CA ASP A 89 1.27 -4.69 -14.58
C ASP A 89 0.24 -4.65 -13.46
N ALA A 90 -1.05 -4.72 -13.79
CA ALA A 90 -2.13 -4.57 -12.82
C ALA A 90 -2.15 -5.69 -11.76
N ALA A 91 -1.84 -6.93 -12.16
CA ALA A 91 -1.79 -8.05 -11.22
C ALA A 91 -0.55 -7.99 -10.32
N GLU A 92 0.60 -7.58 -10.88
CA GLU A 92 1.82 -7.32 -10.10
C GLU A 92 1.61 -6.17 -9.10
N HIS A 93 0.94 -5.08 -9.53
CA HIS A 93 0.55 -3.98 -8.66
C HIS A 93 -0.28 -4.46 -7.47
N ASP A 94 -1.35 -5.22 -7.72
CA ASP A 94 -2.26 -5.66 -6.67
C ASP A 94 -1.56 -6.64 -5.71
N LYS A 95 -0.69 -7.51 -6.22
CA LYS A 95 0.17 -8.38 -5.41
C LYS A 95 1.14 -7.58 -4.54
N LEU A 96 1.78 -6.56 -5.09
CA LEU A 96 2.67 -5.66 -4.33
C LEU A 96 1.90 -4.91 -3.25
N CYS A 97 0.75 -4.29 -3.59
CA CYS A 97 -0.09 -3.54 -2.66
C CYS A 97 -0.63 -4.40 -1.52
N ALA A 98 -0.90 -5.70 -1.77
CA ALA A 98 -1.28 -6.62 -0.71
C ALA A 98 -0.24 -6.66 0.41
N TRP A 99 1.05 -6.60 0.10
CA TRP A 99 2.14 -6.65 1.07
C TRP A 99 2.47 -5.28 1.69
N ILE A 100 2.57 -4.22 0.88
CA ILE A 100 3.11 -2.94 1.35
C ILE A 100 2.05 -1.98 1.91
N SER A 101 0.77 -2.26 1.67
CA SER A 101 -0.35 -1.41 2.06
C SER A 101 -1.45 -2.19 2.77
N HIS A 102 -2.01 -3.22 2.13
CA HIS A 102 -3.21 -3.87 2.64
C HIS A 102 -2.92 -4.74 3.87
N LEU A 103 -1.86 -5.53 3.85
CA LEU A 103 -1.44 -6.33 5.00
C LEU A 103 -1.09 -5.47 6.24
N PRO A 104 -0.31 -4.38 6.14
CA PRO A 104 -0.11 -3.45 7.25
C PRO A 104 -1.40 -2.94 7.90
N GLN A 105 -2.41 -2.61 7.11
CA GLN A 105 -3.71 -2.22 7.62
C GLN A 105 -4.39 -3.36 8.39
N MET A 106 -4.40 -4.58 7.84
CA MET A 106 -5.00 -5.73 8.51
C MET A 106 -4.31 -6.05 9.83
N ILE A 107 -2.97 -5.96 9.87
CA ILE A 107 -2.18 -6.12 11.10
C ILE A 107 -2.57 -5.08 12.14
N SER A 108 -2.63 -3.81 11.76
CA SER A 108 -3.00 -2.71 12.64
C SER A 108 -4.41 -2.89 13.20
N THR A 109 -5.36 -3.26 12.33
CA THR A 109 -6.75 -3.53 12.73
C THR A 109 -6.85 -4.73 13.68
N ALA A 110 -6.17 -5.85 13.37
CA ALA A 110 -6.17 -7.05 14.21
C ALA A 110 -5.53 -6.79 15.57
N LEU A 111 -4.41 -6.06 15.63
CA LEU A 111 -3.77 -5.69 16.88
C LEU A 111 -4.68 -4.82 17.74
N ALA A 112 -5.32 -3.80 17.15
CA ALA A 112 -6.24 -2.93 17.89
C ALA A 112 -7.45 -3.70 18.41
N ALA A 113 -8.06 -4.57 17.60
CA ALA A 113 -9.18 -5.41 18.01
C ALA A 113 -8.79 -6.37 19.14
N ALA A 114 -7.64 -7.05 19.04
CA ALA A 114 -7.15 -7.95 20.08
C ALA A 114 -6.90 -7.23 21.42
N LEU A 115 -6.42 -5.98 21.38
CA LEU A 115 -6.23 -5.18 22.60
C LEU A 115 -7.56 -4.80 23.26
N VAL A 116 -8.59 -4.49 22.46
CA VAL A 116 -9.94 -4.23 22.96
C VAL A 116 -10.56 -5.50 23.56
N ASP A 117 -10.39 -6.64 22.90
CA ASP A 117 -10.91 -7.93 23.41
C ASP A 117 -10.24 -8.33 24.72
N GLU A 118 -8.93 -8.08 24.88
CA GLU A 118 -8.17 -8.48 26.09
C GLU A 118 -8.34 -7.51 27.25
N TYR A 119 -8.37 -6.20 26.99
CA TYR A 119 -8.34 -5.16 28.04
C TYR A 119 -9.60 -4.30 28.10
N GLY A 120 -10.54 -4.47 27.19
CA GLY A 120 -11.73 -3.63 27.07
C GLY A 120 -11.38 -2.16 26.85
N GLU A 121 -12.21 -1.27 27.38
CA GLU A 121 -12.02 0.19 27.27
C GLU A 121 -11.18 0.77 28.44
N GLN A 122 -10.23 0.00 28.95
CA GLN A 122 -9.35 0.47 30.04
C GLN A 122 -8.26 1.42 29.51
N ALA A 123 -8.69 2.63 29.11
CA ALA A 123 -7.82 3.67 28.56
C ALA A 123 -6.50 3.89 29.33
N PRO A 124 -6.47 3.90 30.69
CA PRO A 124 -5.22 4.09 31.42
C PRO A 124 -4.16 3.02 31.14
N LEU A 125 -4.56 1.77 30.90
CA LEU A 125 -3.62 0.69 30.54
C LEU A 125 -3.12 0.85 29.10
N LEU A 126 -3.99 1.26 28.18
CA LEU A 126 -3.64 1.47 26.77
C LEU A 126 -2.77 2.73 26.58
N GLU A 127 -2.97 3.76 27.38
CA GLU A 127 -2.11 4.97 27.42
C GLU A 127 -0.66 4.65 27.79
N ALA A 128 -0.45 3.63 28.65
CA ALA A 128 0.89 3.16 29.01
C ALA A 128 1.65 2.52 27.83
N GLY A 129 0.98 2.14 26.74
CA GLY A 129 1.58 1.51 25.54
C GLY A 129 2.59 2.38 24.80
N GLY A 130 2.66 3.66 25.11
CA GLY A 130 3.68 4.57 24.62
C GLY A 130 3.69 4.73 23.08
N ARG A 131 4.86 5.09 22.54
CA ARG A 131 5.04 5.41 21.13
C ARG A 131 4.83 4.18 20.21
N ALA A 132 5.35 3.03 20.59
CA ALA A 132 5.28 1.82 19.78
C ALA A 132 3.84 1.41 19.49
N LEU A 133 2.97 1.40 20.52
CA LEU A 133 1.56 1.06 20.35
C LEU A 133 0.87 2.07 19.42
N ARG A 134 1.08 3.38 19.63
CA ARG A 134 0.49 4.44 18.79
C ARG A 134 0.89 4.31 17.32
N GLU A 135 2.17 4.03 17.05
CA GLU A 135 2.64 3.84 15.67
C GLU A 135 2.02 2.60 15.01
N MET A 136 1.91 1.48 15.75
CA MET A 136 1.36 0.23 15.23
C MET A 136 -0.15 0.26 15.02
N THR A 137 -0.89 1.05 15.80
CA THR A 137 -2.36 1.14 15.72
C THR A 137 -2.86 2.39 15.00
N ARG A 138 -1.97 3.28 14.56
CA ARG A 138 -2.33 4.57 13.96
C ARG A 138 -3.34 4.45 12.82
N ILE A 139 -3.12 3.50 11.92
CA ILE A 139 -3.99 3.30 10.76
C ILE A 139 -5.24 2.44 11.05
N ALA A 140 -5.37 1.85 12.24
CA ALA A 140 -6.54 1.04 12.60
C ALA A 140 -7.86 1.84 12.57
N GLY A 141 -7.79 3.18 12.72
CA GLY A 141 -8.94 4.07 12.64
C GLY A 141 -9.47 4.34 11.21
N SER A 142 -8.88 3.75 10.19
CA SER A 142 -9.34 3.91 8.81
C SER A 142 -10.76 3.36 8.63
N PRO A 143 -11.65 4.06 7.87
CA PRO A 143 -13.05 3.66 7.74
C PRO A 143 -13.21 2.34 6.97
N TYR A 144 -14.04 1.45 7.50
CA TYR A 144 -14.34 0.15 6.88
C TYR A 144 -14.86 0.26 5.45
N SER A 145 -15.63 1.30 5.13
CA SER A 145 -16.19 1.51 3.78
C SER A 145 -15.12 1.54 2.69
N MET A 146 -13.96 2.15 2.97
CA MET A 146 -12.82 2.15 2.05
C MET A 146 -12.18 0.76 1.96
N TRP A 147 -11.96 0.11 3.10
CA TRP A 147 -11.24 -1.17 3.16
C TRP A 147 -12.06 -2.36 2.69
N ARG A 148 -13.40 -2.29 2.78
CA ARG A 148 -14.30 -3.31 2.24
C ARG A 148 -14.03 -3.56 0.76
N ASP A 149 -13.96 -2.51 -0.03
CA ASP A 149 -13.82 -2.63 -1.48
C ASP A 149 -12.40 -3.07 -1.86
N ILE A 150 -11.37 -2.60 -1.15
CA ILE A 150 -9.99 -3.07 -1.29
C ILE A 150 -9.89 -4.58 -0.99
N ALA A 151 -10.48 -5.01 0.14
CA ALA A 151 -10.46 -6.41 0.55
C ALA A 151 -11.20 -7.33 -0.44
N LEU A 152 -12.28 -6.85 -1.05
CA LEU A 152 -13.03 -7.61 -2.07
C LEU A 152 -12.25 -7.72 -3.38
N THR A 153 -11.70 -6.63 -3.89
CA THR A 153 -11.05 -6.57 -5.21
C THR A 153 -9.63 -7.14 -5.21
N ASN A 154 -8.99 -7.26 -4.04
CA ASN A 154 -7.65 -7.88 -3.89
C ASN A 154 -7.65 -9.06 -2.91
N LYS A 155 -8.77 -9.74 -2.79
CA LYS A 155 -9.02 -10.77 -1.77
C LYS A 155 -7.98 -11.89 -1.75
N ASP A 156 -7.63 -12.43 -2.92
CA ASP A 156 -6.78 -13.62 -2.99
C ASP A 156 -5.32 -13.30 -2.66
N ASN A 157 -4.80 -12.18 -3.16
CA ASN A 157 -3.46 -11.70 -2.79
C ASN A 157 -3.37 -11.34 -1.30
N LEU A 158 -4.40 -10.71 -0.75
CA LEU A 158 -4.44 -10.36 0.67
C LEU A 158 -4.53 -11.60 1.56
N ARG A 159 -5.33 -12.60 1.16
CA ARG A 159 -5.41 -13.89 1.87
C ARG A 159 -4.06 -14.60 1.89
N ASP A 160 -3.36 -14.66 0.75
CA ASP A 160 -2.02 -15.26 0.66
C ASP A 160 -1.01 -14.53 1.56
N ALA A 161 -1.04 -13.19 1.56
CA ALA A 161 -0.17 -12.38 2.41
C ALA A 161 -0.44 -12.60 3.91
N LEU A 162 -1.72 -12.65 4.30
CA LEU A 162 -2.13 -12.95 5.69
C LEU A 162 -1.66 -14.33 6.12
N LEU A 163 -1.90 -15.37 5.32
CA LEU A 163 -1.45 -16.73 5.62
C LEU A 163 0.06 -16.82 5.86
N LYS A 164 0.85 -16.16 5.00
CA LYS A 164 2.31 -16.12 5.16
C LYS A 164 2.75 -15.37 6.43
N LEU A 165 2.03 -14.30 6.80
CA LEU A 165 2.28 -13.61 8.04
C LEU A 165 1.91 -14.47 9.27
N GLU A 166 0.76 -15.15 9.25
CA GLU A 166 0.35 -16.08 10.30
C GLU A 166 1.41 -17.16 10.54
N GLN A 167 1.93 -17.76 9.47
CA GLN A 167 3.02 -18.74 9.55
C GLN A 167 4.29 -18.12 10.16
N ARG A 168 4.61 -16.86 9.82
CA ARG A 168 5.76 -16.16 10.40
C ARG A 168 5.56 -15.87 11.89
N LEU A 169 4.36 -15.46 12.28
CA LEU A 169 4.02 -15.23 13.69
C LEU A 169 4.04 -16.53 14.49
N ALA A 170 3.54 -17.64 13.92
CA ALA A 170 3.64 -18.95 14.53
C ALA A 170 5.10 -19.37 14.74
N HIS A 171 5.95 -19.20 13.72
CA HIS A 171 7.38 -19.46 13.82
C HIS A 171 8.05 -18.65 14.93
N ILE A 172 7.75 -17.34 15.03
CA ILE A 172 8.28 -16.48 16.12
C ILE A 172 7.79 -17.00 17.48
N ARG A 173 6.50 -17.29 17.64
CA ARG A 173 5.92 -17.80 18.90
C ARG A 173 6.59 -19.09 19.37
N GLU A 174 6.91 -19.98 18.45
CA GLU A 174 7.51 -21.29 18.77
C GLU A 174 9.01 -21.20 19.05
N ASN A 175 9.64 -20.06 18.76
CA ASN A 175 11.08 -19.88 18.84
C ASN A 175 11.49 -18.67 19.70
N LEU A 176 10.66 -18.27 20.68
CA LEU A 176 10.91 -17.08 21.51
C LEU A 176 12.21 -17.17 22.34
N ASP A 177 12.65 -18.36 22.67
CA ASP A 177 13.83 -18.65 23.47
C ASP A 177 15.00 -19.29 22.69
N THR A 178 14.90 -19.31 21.35
CA THR A 178 15.90 -19.93 20.48
C THR A 178 16.70 -18.90 19.68
N ARG A 179 17.76 -19.34 19.02
CA ARG A 179 18.57 -18.52 18.09
C ARG A 179 17.78 -18.09 16.85
N GLU A 180 16.71 -18.82 16.49
CA GLU A 180 15.86 -18.49 15.35
C GLU A 180 15.23 -17.11 15.48
N LEU A 181 14.87 -16.70 16.71
CA LEU A 181 14.35 -15.36 16.95
C LEU A 181 15.37 -14.28 16.55
N ALA A 182 16.64 -14.45 16.87
CA ALA A 182 17.69 -13.50 16.46
C ALA A 182 17.78 -13.35 14.95
N MET A 183 17.64 -14.46 14.20
CA MET A 183 17.66 -14.45 12.72
C MET A 183 16.47 -13.66 12.14
N GLU A 184 15.30 -13.71 12.77
CA GLU A 184 14.13 -12.90 12.35
C GLU A 184 14.41 -11.39 12.55
N PHE A 185 15.03 -11.00 13.67
CA PHE A 185 15.44 -9.61 13.89
C PHE A 185 16.49 -9.13 12.89
N GLU A 186 17.45 -9.98 12.50
CA GLU A 186 18.46 -9.65 11.47
C GLU A 186 17.79 -9.38 10.11
N LYS A 187 16.82 -10.21 9.69
CA LYS A 187 16.03 -9.99 8.47
C LYS A 187 15.26 -8.66 8.52
N ALA A 188 14.61 -8.38 9.66
CA ALA A 188 13.89 -7.11 9.85
C ALA A 188 14.82 -5.90 9.80
N HIS A 189 15.99 -5.96 10.40
CA HIS A 189 17.02 -4.92 10.30
C HIS A 189 17.49 -4.70 8.86
N HIS A 190 17.62 -5.76 8.07
CA HIS A 190 18.00 -5.62 6.66
C HIS A 190 16.94 -4.82 5.88
N LEU A 191 15.66 -5.13 6.04
CA LEU A 191 14.57 -4.36 5.42
C LEU A 191 14.64 -2.88 5.81
N LYS A 192 14.90 -2.57 7.09
CA LYS A 192 14.99 -1.18 7.58
C LYS A 192 16.11 -0.38 6.92
N LYS A 193 17.16 -1.05 6.43
CA LYS A 193 18.27 -0.38 5.72
C LYS A 193 17.91 -0.01 4.27
N ILE A 194 17.02 -0.77 3.63
CA ILE A 194 16.63 -0.56 2.23
C ILE A 194 15.38 0.31 2.07
N VAL A 195 14.51 0.37 3.09
CA VAL A 195 13.33 1.24 3.04
C VAL A 195 13.73 2.68 3.36
N PRO A 196 13.44 3.65 2.49
CA PRO A 196 13.73 5.06 2.73
C PRO A 196 13.12 5.57 4.04
N ARG A 197 13.86 6.39 4.79
CA ARG A 197 13.38 6.96 6.05
C ARG A 197 12.36 8.06 5.85
N LYS A 198 12.45 8.77 4.73
CA LYS A 198 11.55 9.86 4.35
C LYS A 198 11.03 9.62 2.93
N ARG A 199 9.82 10.14 2.67
CA ARG A 199 9.24 10.17 1.34
C ARG A 199 10.20 10.87 0.37
N GLY A 200 10.55 10.23 -0.74
CA GLY A 200 11.47 10.80 -1.76
C GLY A 200 12.97 10.57 -1.53
N GLU A 201 13.42 10.09 -0.37
CA GLU A 201 14.82 9.65 -0.22
C GLU A 201 15.04 8.32 -0.96
N LEU A 202 15.93 8.33 -1.95
CA LEU A 202 16.42 7.07 -2.54
C LEU A 202 17.34 6.35 -1.54
N PRO A 203 17.29 5.02 -1.43
CA PRO A 203 18.29 4.28 -0.68
C PRO A 203 19.67 4.63 -1.24
N LYS A 204 20.62 4.98 -0.37
CA LYS A 204 22.01 5.25 -0.79
C LYS A 204 22.49 3.99 -1.53
N SER A 205 22.78 4.14 -2.82
CA SER A 205 23.38 3.07 -3.59
C SER A 205 24.66 2.63 -2.84
N GLN A 206 24.76 1.34 -2.55
CA GLN A 206 26.03 0.79 -2.12
C GLN A 206 26.97 0.98 -3.31
N SER A 207 27.84 1.98 -3.23
CA SER A 207 28.97 2.11 -4.16
C SER A 207 29.77 0.80 -4.03
N ARG A 208 29.68 -0.02 -5.08
CA ARG A 208 30.56 -1.19 -5.22
C ARG A 208 32.00 -0.68 -5.16
N LYS A 209 32.70 -1.04 -4.09
CA LYS A 209 34.16 -1.04 -4.07
C LYS A 209 34.66 -2.31 -4.70
#